data_6a0f2322cc3705b75606b1a58c650bb6
#
_entry.id   6a0f2322cc3705b75606b1a58c650bb6
#
_cell.length_a   1.000
_cell.length_b   1.000
_cell.length_c   1.000
_cell.angle_alpha   90.00
_cell.angle_beta   90.00
_cell.angle_gamma   90.00
#
_symmetry.space_group_name_H-M   'P 1'
#
loop_
_entity.id
_entity.type
_entity.pdbx_description
1 polymer ?
#
loop_
_entity_poly.entity_id
_entity_poly.type
_entity_poly.pdbx_seq_one_letter_code
_entity_poly.pdbx_strand_id
1 'polypeptide(L)'
;MADALPESTLAALDDPFAQLTGPLASAIRLDFEVVDSARLTPHMQRLRLTAPQLDGFGYLPGQDVMLLVAAEGNRPVRRRYTIRQLDPAERLLTLDIVLHGDGPGERWVRSARPGDKIEGIGPRGKITTSATADWHLFIGDESALPATFAMTEALPPDRPATLILEIPEESDEQDPDAVASTRITWLHRLGAPAGDPSALAAETAEIELPPGRGHAYLFGEAKVVSRLREVLAERGLGQDQMSPKAYWGRGRANASHGEPARDA
;
A
#
# COMPACT_ATOMS: atom_id res chain seq x y z
N MET A 1 -18.13 1.83 22.17
CA MET A 1 -17.92 0.39 22.09
C MET A 1 -18.21 0.02 20.65
N ALA A 2 -17.17 -0.15 19.82
CA ALA A 2 -17.34 -0.72 18.50
C ALA A 2 -17.48 -2.23 18.71
N ASP A 3 -18.65 -2.77 18.38
CA ASP A 3 -18.87 -4.20 18.43
C ASP A 3 -17.92 -4.87 17.41
N ALA A 4 -16.97 -5.64 17.90
CA ALA A 4 -16.35 -6.67 17.09
C ALA A 4 -17.50 -7.52 16.52
N LEU A 5 -17.46 -7.79 15.21
CA LEU A 5 -18.49 -8.63 14.60
C LEU A 5 -18.57 -9.95 15.38
N PRO A 6 -19.74 -10.38 15.87
CA PRO A 6 -19.86 -11.65 16.56
C PRO A 6 -19.42 -12.77 15.60
N GLU A 7 -18.68 -13.76 16.10
CA GLU A 7 -18.21 -14.92 15.32
C GLU A 7 -19.34 -15.60 14.52
N SER A 8 -20.60 -15.50 15.00
CA SER A 8 -21.79 -16.00 14.31
C SER A 8 -22.14 -15.24 13.01
N THR A 9 -21.73 -14.00 12.85
CA THR A 9 -22.00 -13.20 11.64
C THR A 9 -21.02 -13.56 10.52
N LEU A 10 -19.78 -13.92 10.86
CA LEU A 10 -18.79 -14.40 9.91
C LEU A 10 -19.11 -15.81 9.39
N ALA A 11 -19.66 -16.68 10.25
CA ALA A 11 -20.06 -18.06 9.88
C ALA A 11 -21.27 -18.14 8.93
N ALA A 12 -22.04 -17.06 8.76
CA ALA A 12 -23.21 -17.00 7.88
C ALA A 12 -22.91 -16.48 6.46
N LEU A 13 -21.68 -16.06 6.19
CA LEU A 13 -21.24 -15.69 4.84
C LEU A 13 -20.78 -16.96 4.11
N ASP A 14 -21.45 -17.30 3.01
CA ASP A 14 -20.85 -18.19 2.01
C ASP A 14 -19.47 -17.66 1.69
N ASP A 15 -18.43 -18.45 1.90
CA ASP A 15 -17.00 -18.13 1.81
C ASP A 15 -16.70 -16.68 1.36
N PRO A 16 -16.30 -15.75 2.26
CA PRO A 16 -16.15 -14.34 1.94
C PRO A 16 -15.08 -14.07 0.87
N PHE A 17 -14.28 -15.07 0.51
CA PHE A 17 -13.27 -15.02 -0.54
C PHE A 17 -13.58 -15.87 -1.76
N ALA A 18 -14.68 -16.66 -1.78
CA ALA A 18 -15.00 -17.60 -2.88
C ALA A 18 -15.22 -16.95 -4.25
N GLN A 19 -15.59 -15.67 -4.29
CA GLN A 19 -15.86 -14.94 -5.54
C GLN A 19 -14.60 -14.30 -6.17
N LEU A 20 -13.43 -14.50 -5.56
CA LEU A 20 -12.17 -13.95 -6.06
C LEU A 20 -11.59 -14.91 -7.10
N THR A 21 -12.04 -14.76 -8.35
CA THR A 21 -11.49 -15.47 -9.52
C THR A 21 -10.33 -14.68 -10.14
N GLY A 22 -9.30 -15.35 -10.64
CA GLY A 22 -8.16 -14.71 -11.30
C GLY A 22 -6.81 -15.10 -10.69
N PRO A 23 -5.74 -14.29 -10.82
CA PRO A 23 -4.36 -14.64 -10.44
C PRO A 23 -4.11 -14.79 -8.92
N LEU A 24 -5.10 -15.24 -8.18
CA LEU A 24 -5.06 -15.55 -6.76
C LEU A 24 -4.58 -16.98 -6.46
N ALA A 25 -4.14 -17.72 -7.48
CA ALA A 25 -3.73 -19.12 -7.33
C ALA A 25 -2.58 -19.34 -6.32
N SER A 26 -1.81 -18.30 -5.99
CA SER A 26 -0.76 -18.33 -4.97
C SER A 26 -1.15 -17.67 -3.65
N ALA A 27 -2.31 -17.00 -3.56
CA ALA A 27 -2.75 -16.36 -2.35
C ALA A 27 -3.40 -17.39 -1.41
N ILE A 28 -3.00 -17.38 -0.15
CA ILE A 28 -3.54 -18.25 0.89
C ILE A 28 -4.47 -17.49 1.83
N ARG A 29 -5.35 -18.21 2.51
CA ARG A 29 -6.13 -17.66 3.62
C ARG A 29 -5.26 -17.50 4.85
N LEU A 30 -5.52 -16.43 5.56
CA LEU A 30 -4.76 -16.01 6.74
C LEU A 30 -5.75 -15.67 7.86
N ASP A 31 -5.67 -16.42 8.96
CA ASP A 31 -6.47 -16.20 10.17
C ASP A 31 -5.65 -15.36 11.14
N PHE A 32 -5.70 -14.04 10.92
CA PHE A 32 -4.91 -13.11 11.69
C PHE A 32 -5.46 -12.86 13.09
N GLU A 33 -4.52 -12.68 14.02
CA GLU A 33 -4.75 -12.09 15.33
C GLU A 33 -3.90 -10.82 15.46
N VAL A 34 -4.51 -9.76 15.97
CA VAL A 34 -3.81 -8.50 16.27
C VAL A 34 -2.89 -8.70 17.47
N VAL A 35 -1.60 -8.51 17.27
CA VAL A 35 -0.59 -8.55 18.35
C VAL A 35 -0.37 -7.17 18.93
N ASP A 36 -0.36 -6.14 18.07
CA ASP A 36 -0.13 -4.76 18.47
C ASP A 36 -0.87 -3.80 17.54
N SER A 37 -1.28 -2.66 18.09
CA SER A 37 -1.99 -1.60 17.39
C SER A 37 -1.55 -0.25 17.94
N ALA A 38 -0.66 0.44 17.23
CA ALA A 38 -0.04 1.68 17.67
C ALA A 38 -0.20 2.82 16.66
N ARG A 39 -0.39 4.03 17.15
CA ARG A 39 -0.35 5.24 16.33
C ARG A 39 1.10 5.50 15.90
N LEU A 40 1.37 5.51 14.60
CA LEU A 40 2.70 5.76 14.04
C LEU A 40 2.93 7.26 13.81
N THR A 41 1.94 7.92 13.17
CA THR A 41 1.89 9.37 12.98
C THR A 41 0.46 9.87 13.22
N PRO A 42 0.16 11.17 13.21
CA PRO A 42 -1.22 11.65 13.37
C PRO A 42 -2.21 11.00 12.41
N HIS A 43 -1.76 10.65 11.19
CA HIS A 43 -2.63 10.10 10.14
C HIS A 43 -2.29 8.66 9.74
N MET A 44 -1.43 7.95 10.49
CA MET A 44 -1.09 6.56 10.20
C MET A 44 -1.09 5.68 11.44
N GLN A 45 -1.64 4.49 11.32
CA GLN A 45 -1.64 3.47 12.37
C GLN A 45 -0.91 2.22 11.91
N ARG A 46 -0.04 1.71 12.76
CA ARG A 46 0.64 0.44 12.58
C ARG A 46 -0.14 -0.66 13.26
N LEU A 47 -0.41 -1.72 12.52
CA LEU A 47 -0.91 -2.99 13.04
C LEU A 47 0.16 -4.05 12.88
N ARG A 48 0.38 -4.84 13.92
CA ARG A 48 1.17 -6.06 13.87
C ARG A 48 0.25 -7.26 14.05
N LEU A 49 0.30 -8.16 13.09
CA LEU A 49 -0.60 -9.29 12.97
C LEU A 49 0.19 -10.59 12.99
N THR A 50 -0.30 -11.60 13.70
CA THR A 50 0.21 -12.96 13.61
C THR A 50 -0.84 -13.90 13.04
N ALA A 51 -0.41 -14.99 12.42
CA ALA A 51 -1.27 -16.08 11.96
C ALA A 51 -0.47 -17.38 11.88
N PRO A 52 -1.08 -18.55 12.11
CA PRO A 52 -0.39 -19.83 11.91
C PRO A 52 0.18 -20.01 10.51
N GLN A 53 -0.53 -19.48 9.50
CA GLN A 53 -0.17 -19.57 8.09
C GLN A 53 1.01 -18.66 7.69
N LEU A 54 1.54 -17.84 8.59
CA LEU A 54 2.77 -17.08 8.35
C LEU A 54 4.03 -17.95 8.46
N ASP A 55 3.91 -19.17 8.97
CA ASP A 55 4.98 -20.14 8.88
C ASP A 55 5.23 -20.53 7.40
N GLY A 56 6.41 -20.23 6.90
CA GLY A 56 6.75 -20.41 5.48
C GLY A 56 6.08 -19.42 4.51
N PHE A 57 5.38 -18.40 5.02
CA PHE A 57 4.77 -17.37 4.18
C PHE A 57 5.84 -16.52 3.49
N GLY A 58 5.83 -16.52 2.16
CA GLY A 58 6.71 -15.68 1.36
C GLY A 58 5.96 -14.56 0.66
N TYR A 59 6.57 -13.38 0.57
CA TYR A 59 6.05 -12.26 -0.19
C TYR A 59 7.18 -11.47 -0.85
N LEU A 60 6.83 -10.60 -1.78
CA LEU A 60 7.75 -9.64 -2.38
C LEU A 60 7.33 -8.22 -1.96
N PRO A 61 8.27 -7.32 -1.63
CA PRO A 61 8.00 -5.92 -1.33
C PRO A 61 7.14 -5.26 -2.42
N GLY A 62 6.08 -4.55 -2.02
CA GLY A 62 5.04 -4.01 -2.90
C GLY A 62 3.76 -4.85 -2.97
N GLN A 63 3.79 -6.09 -2.49
CA GLN A 63 2.59 -6.93 -2.36
C GLN A 63 1.73 -6.54 -1.15
N ASP A 64 0.46 -6.95 -1.20
CA ASP A 64 -0.56 -6.62 -0.20
C ASP A 64 -1.28 -7.87 0.32
N VAL A 65 -1.96 -7.69 1.44
CA VAL A 65 -3.02 -8.59 1.94
C VAL A 65 -4.38 -7.90 1.80
N MET A 66 -5.42 -8.69 1.59
CA MET A 66 -6.80 -8.22 1.61
C MET A 66 -7.45 -8.70 2.89
N LEU A 67 -7.91 -7.79 3.75
CA LEU A 67 -8.57 -8.08 5.01
C LEU A 67 -10.10 -7.92 4.89
N LEU A 68 -10.85 -8.76 5.60
CA LEU A 68 -12.29 -8.69 5.74
C LEU A 68 -12.65 -7.78 6.94
N VAL A 69 -12.76 -6.47 6.68
CA VAL A 69 -12.87 -5.45 7.73
C VAL A 69 -14.28 -5.24 8.27
N ALA A 70 -15.30 -5.68 7.55
CA ALA A 70 -16.71 -5.58 7.96
C ALA A 70 -17.60 -6.48 7.10
N ALA A 71 -18.87 -6.58 7.49
CA ALA A 71 -19.95 -7.07 6.64
C ALA A 71 -21.08 -6.04 6.64
N GLU A 72 -21.62 -5.73 5.47
CA GLU A 72 -22.82 -4.90 5.30
C GLU A 72 -23.97 -5.80 4.85
N GLY A 73 -24.79 -6.26 5.82
CA GLY A 73 -25.70 -7.39 5.61
C GLY A 73 -24.91 -8.64 5.25
N ASN A 74 -25.24 -9.26 4.10
CA ASN A 74 -24.52 -10.43 3.57
C ASN A 74 -23.35 -10.06 2.63
N ARG A 75 -22.94 -8.78 2.54
CA ARG A 75 -21.87 -8.35 1.66
C ARG A 75 -20.59 -8.13 2.45
N PRO A 76 -19.52 -8.90 2.19
CA PRO A 76 -18.22 -8.70 2.84
C PRO A 76 -17.56 -7.40 2.34
N VAL A 77 -17.12 -6.58 3.30
CA VAL A 77 -16.35 -5.38 3.01
C VAL A 77 -14.87 -5.70 3.18
N ARG A 78 -14.15 -5.63 2.09
CA ARG A 78 -12.73 -5.98 2.04
C ARG A 78 -11.88 -4.74 1.80
N ARG A 79 -10.67 -4.71 2.37
CA ARG A 79 -9.66 -3.66 2.14
C ARG A 79 -8.32 -4.29 1.90
N ARG A 80 -7.56 -3.67 1.01
CA ARG A 80 -6.19 -4.07 0.68
C ARG A 80 -5.23 -3.19 1.43
N TYR A 81 -4.25 -3.82 2.07
CA TYR A 81 -3.18 -3.13 2.78
C TYR A 81 -1.85 -3.73 2.38
N THR A 82 -0.91 -2.86 2.00
CA THR A 82 0.44 -3.29 1.63
C THR A 82 1.13 -3.94 2.82
N ILE A 83 1.81 -5.04 2.58
CA ILE A 83 2.70 -5.66 3.57
C ILE A 83 3.90 -4.72 3.75
N ARG A 84 3.96 -4.05 4.90
CA ARG A 84 5.07 -3.16 5.23
C ARG A 84 6.33 -3.95 5.57
N GLN A 85 6.17 -5.01 6.33
CA GLN A 85 7.25 -5.87 6.79
C GLN A 85 6.71 -7.24 7.21
N LEU A 86 7.53 -8.25 7.10
CA LEU A 86 7.33 -9.57 7.70
C LEU A 86 8.57 -9.96 8.48
N ASP A 87 8.38 -10.29 9.74
CA ASP A 87 9.38 -11.02 10.54
C ASP A 87 9.00 -12.50 10.52
N PRO A 88 9.72 -13.35 9.78
CA PRO A 88 9.37 -14.77 9.67
C PRO A 88 9.70 -15.54 10.96
N ALA A 89 10.67 -15.08 11.77
CA ALA A 89 11.04 -15.75 13.01
C ALA A 89 9.95 -15.57 14.08
N GLU A 90 9.43 -14.37 14.19
CA GLU A 90 8.33 -14.03 15.11
C GLU A 90 6.96 -14.32 14.49
N ARG A 91 6.88 -14.69 13.21
CA ARG A 91 5.63 -14.82 12.44
C ARG A 91 4.76 -13.57 12.58
N LEU A 92 5.38 -12.41 12.38
CA LEU A 92 4.77 -11.12 12.61
C LEU A 92 4.72 -10.32 11.30
N LEU A 93 3.51 -10.05 10.82
CA LEU A 93 3.25 -9.24 9.65
C LEU A 93 2.84 -7.84 10.08
N THR A 94 3.53 -6.83 9.55
CA THR A 94 3.27 -5.41 9.85
C THR A 94 2.54 -4.74 8.69
N LEU A 95 1.49 -4.00 9.03
CA LEU A 95 0.75 -3.12 8.12
C LEU A 95 0.78 -1.70 8.66
N ASP A 96 1.12 -0.73 7.82
CA ASP A 96 0.94 0.70 8.11
C ASP A 96 -0.25 1.20 7.31
N ILE A 97 -1.23 1.78 8.00
CA ILE A 97 -2.55 2.06 7.45
C ILE A 97 -2.91 3.52 7.66
N VAL A 98 -3.22 4.20 6.56
CA VAL A 98 -3.64 5.62 6.59
C VAL A 98 -5.02 5.77 7.21
N LEU A 99 -5.17 6.81 8.00
CA LEU A 99 -6.41 7.20 8.69
C LEU A 99 -6.90 8.54 8.12
N HIS A 100 -7.77 8.49 7.10
CA HIS A 100 -8.18 9.68 6.35
C HIS A 100 -9.70 9.89 6.25
N GLY A 101 -10.51 9.11 6.94
CA GLY A 101 -11.97 9.19 6.84
C GLY A 101 -12.68 8.44 7.96
N ASP A 102 -13.85 7.91 7.65
CA ASP A 102 -14.69 7.14 8.57
C ASP A 102 -15.31 5.91 7.88
N GLY A 103 -14.58 5.35 6.92
CA GLY A 103 -14.98 4.13 6.22
C GLY A 103 -14.87 2.88 7.09
N PRO A 104 -15.50 1.75 6.68
CA PRO A 104 -15.49 0.51 7.47
C PRO A 104 -14.09 0.01 7.80
N GLY A 105 -13.14 0.11 6.86
CA GLY A 105 -11.75 -0.28 7.09
C GLY A 105 -11.08 0.57 8.14
N GLU A 106 -11.26 1.88 8.08
CA GLU A 106 -10.67 2.79 9.04
C GLU A 106 -11.29 2.64 10.44
N ARG A 107 -12.62 2.48 10.52
CA ARG A 107 -13.28 2.18 11.81
C ARG A 107 -12.71 0.92 12.46
N TRP A 108 -12.54 -0.15 11.66
CA TRP A 108 -11.93 -1.38 12.16
C TRP A 108 -10.50 -1.12 12.66
N VAL A 109 -9.65 -0.48 11.86
CA VAL A 109 -8.25 -0.17 12.22
C VAL A 109 -8.17 0.65 13.52
N ARG A 110 -9.00 1.69 13.65
CA ARG A 110 -9.04 2.54 14.87
C ARG A 110 -9.49 1.76 16.10
N SER A 111 -10.35 0.76 15.96
CA SER A 111 -10.86 -0.05 17.06
C SER A 111 -9.98 -1.27 17.38
N ALA A 112 -9.12 -1.70 16.46
CA ALA A 112 -8.31 -2.90 16.60
C ALA A 112 -7.46 -2.91 17.88
N ARG A 113 -7.51 -4.02 18.62
CA ARG A 113 -6.82 -4.24 19.89
C ARG A 113 -6.11 -5.59 19.87
N PRO A 114 -5.04 -5.77 20.65
CA PRO A 114 -4.42 -7.08 20.83
C PRO A 114 -5.46 -8.15 21.20
N GLY A 115 -5.40 -9.29 20.50
CA GLY A 115 -6.34 -10.40 20.63
C GLY A 115 -7.53 -10.38 19.66
N ASP A 116 -7.79 -9.26 18.97
CA ASP A 116 -8.82 -9.21 17.93
C ASP A 116 -8.44 -10.07 16.73
N LYS A 117 -9.42 -10.74 16.13
CA LYS A 117 -9.21 -11.62 14.98
C LYS A 117 -9.77 -11.02 13.71
N ILE A 118 -9.07 -11.26 12.59
CA ILE A 118 -9.49 -10.84 11.27
C ILE A 118 -9.04 -11.82 10.20
N GLU A 119 -9.95 -12.16 9.30
CA GLU A 119 -9.62 -12.99 8.15
C GLU A 119 -8.99 -12.15 7.03
N GLY A 120 -8.03 -12.77 6.34
CA GLY A 120 -7.38 -12.18 5.19
C GLY A 120 -7.00 -13.17 4.12
N ILE A 121 -6.50 -12.66 3.01
CA ILE A 121 -5.94 -13.44 1.91
C ILE A 121 -4.72 -12.71 1.34
N GLY A 122 -3.64 -13.44 1.09
CA GLY A 122 -2.39 -12.90 0.55
C GLY A 122 -1.32 -13.97 0.31
N PRO A 123 -0.13 -13.61 -0.21
CA PRO A 123 0.20 -12.28 -0.71
C PRO A 123 -0.46 -12.02 -2.07
N ARG A 124 -0.66 -10.74 -2.42
CA ARG A 124 -1.29 -10.31 -3.65
C ARG A 124 -0.52 -9.14 -4.25
N GLY A 125 -0.73 -8.91 -5.55
CA GLY A 125 -0.08 -7.82 -6.27
C GLY A 125 1.06 -8.31 -7.15
N LYS A 126 1.28 -7.59 -8.27
CA LYS A 126 2.29 -7.93 -9.27
C LYS A 126 3.40 -6.89 -9.37
N ILE A 127 3.20 -5.71 -8.75
CA ILE A 127 4.18 -4.63 -8.79
C ILE A 127 5.23 -4.89 -7.72
N THR A 128 6.45 -5.11 -8.19
CA THR A 128 7.66 -5.31 -7.39
C THR A 128 8.78 -4.47 -7.97
N THR A 129 9.92 -4.38 -7.28
CA THR A 129 11.08 -3.65 -7.79
C THR A 129 11.61 -4.26 -9.09
N SER A 130 11.96 -3.41 -10.06
CA SER A 130 12.57 -3.82 -11.32
C SER A 130 14.04 -4.19 -11.10
N ALA A 131 14.39 -5.44 -11.41
CA ALA A 131 15.78 -5.90 -11.31
C ALA A 131 16.71 -5.31 -12.40
N THR A 132 16.14 -4.74 -13.47
CA THR A 132 16.90 -4.18 -14.60
C THR A 132 17.04 -2.66 -14.54
N ALA A 133 16.48 -2.00 -13.54
CA ALA A 133 16.60 -0.56 -13.37
C ALA A 133 17.93 -0.19 -12.69
N ASP A 134 18.58 0.84 -13.18
CA ASP A 134 19.78 1.41 -12.58
C ASP A 134 19.44 2.35 -11.42
N TRP A 135 18.24 2.95 -11.45
CA TRP A 135 17.71 3.81 -10.40
C TRP A 135 16.18 3.68 -10.31
N HIS A 136 15.63 4.02 -9.15
CA HIS A 136 14.21 3.90 -8.83
C HIS A 136 13.61 5.24 -8.42
N LEU A 137 12.38 5.53 -8.89
CA LEU A 137 11.62 6.72 -8.55
C LEU A 137 10.26 6.29 -7.99
N PHE A 138 9.95 6.70 -6.77
CA PHE A 138 8.67 6.43 -6.12
C PHE A 138 7.92 7.75 -5.93
N ILE A 139 6.68 7.81 -6.40
CA ILE A 139 5.86 9.02 -6.29
C ILE A 139 4.47 8.64 -5.79
N GLY A 140 3.98 9.34 -4.78
CA GLY A 140 2.63 9.09 -4.28
C GLY A 140 2.21 9.93 -3.09
N ASP A 141 1.01 9.64 -2.62
CA ASP A 141 0.46 10.22 -1.39
C ASP A 141 0.74 9.32 -0.16
N GLU A 142 0.23 9.70 1.03
CA GLU A 142 0.43 8.95 2.27
C GLU A 142 0.01 7.48 2.18
N SER A 143 -0.92 7.13 1.29
CA SER A 143 -1.33 5.74 1.10
C SER A 143 -0.25 4.88 0.42
N ALA A 144 0.70 5.54 -0.25
CA ALA A 144 1.82 4.91 -0.93
C ALA A 144 3.00 4.59 0.02
N LEU A 145 3.12 5.26 1.17
CA LEU A 145 4.27 5.13 2.06
C LEU A 145 4.63 3.69 2.40
N PRO A 146 3.68 2.82 2.80
CA PRO A 146 4.02 1.44 3.18
C PRO A 146 4.67 0.64 2.04
N ALA A 147 4.17 0.82 0.80
CA ALA A 147 4.72 0.15 -0.38
C ALA A 147 6.07 0.74 -0.76
N THR A 148 6.17 2.07 -0.80
CA THR A 148 7.38 2.79 -1.14
C THR A 148 8.52 2.41 -0.20
N PHE A 149 8.30 2.42 1.10
CA PHE A 149 9.32 2.07 2.09
C PHE A 149 9.71 0.60 2.01
N ALA A 150 8.74 -0.33 1.97
CA ALA A 150 9.05 -1.75 1.85
C ALA A 150 9.86 -2.07 0.58
N MET A 151 9.55 -1.42 -0.54
CA MET A 151 10.27 -1.61 -1.79
C MET A 151 11.65 -0.95 -1.77
N THR A 152 11.78 0.25 -1.20
CA THR A 152 13.06 0.98 -1.10
C THR A 152 14.04 0.25 -0.17
N GLU A 153 13.56 -0.24 0.97
CA GLU A 153 14.36 -1.01 1.95
C GLU A 153 14.89 -2.33 1.38
N ALA A 154 14.20 -2.87 0.38
CA ALA A 154 14.63 -4.10 -0.30
C ALA A 154 15.58 -3.86 -1.48
N LEU A 155 15.89 -2.61 -1.81
CA LEU A 155 16.82 -2.30 -2.89
C LEU A 155 18.27 -2.63 -2.47
N PRO A 156 19.08 -3.19 -3.38
CA PRO A 156 20.50 -3.34 -3.14
C PRO A 156 21.20 -1.97 -3.05
N PRO A 157 22.35 -1.87 -2.34
CA PRO A 157 23.04 -0.60 -2.05
C PRO A 157 23.43 0.22 -3.29
N ASP A 158 23.63 -0.42 -4.43
CA ASP A 158 24.02 0.19 -5.70
C ASP A 158 22.85 0.66 -6.56
N ARG A 159 21.61 0.60 -6.04
CA ARG A 159 20.39 1.00 -6.73
C ARG A 159 19.75 2.20 -6.05
N PRO A 160 20.17 3.44 -6.37
CA PRO A 160 19.65 4.62 -5.72
C PRO A 160 18.14 4.79 -5.94
N ALA A 161 17.48 5.35 -4.92
CA ALA A 161 16.06 5.65 -4.95
C ALA A 161 15.81 7.14 -4.72
N THR A 162 14.83 7.69 -5.43
CA THR A 162 14.25 9.00 -5.15
C THR A 162 12.77 8.84 -4.85
N LEU A 163 12.32 9.46 -3.77
CA LEU A 163 10.95 9.43 -3.30
C LEU A 163 10.38 10.85 -3.33
N ILE A 164 9.22 11.05 -3.95
CA ILE A 164 8.43 12.28 -3.90
C ILE A 164 7.10 11.92 -3.26
N LEU A 165 6.90 12.35 -2.03
CA LEU A 165 5.81 11.88 -1.19
C LEU A 165 4.98 13.04 -0.67
N GLU A 166 3.67 13.03 -0.99
CA GLU A 166 2.73 14.01 -0.47
C GLU A 166 2.04 13.48 0.77
N ILE A 167 2.10 14.26 1.85
CA ILE A 167 1.52 13.92 3.16
C ILE A 167 0.74 15.11 3.73
N PRO A 168 -0.10 14.93 4.78
CA PRO A 168 -0.86 16.01 5.37
C PRO A 168 0.02 17.13 5.95
N GLU A 169 1.01 16.79 6.76
CA GLU A 169 1.85 17.75 7.49
C GLU A 169 3.20 17.13 7.90
N GLU A 170 4.14 17.97 8.37
CA GLU A 170 5.50 17.56 8.75
C GLU A 170 5.52 16.44 9.82
N SER A 171 4.55 16.43 10.72
CA SER A 171 4.42 15.39 11.75
C SER A 171 4.08 13.98 11.20
N ASP A 172 3.75 13.89 9.92
CA ASP A 172 3.54 12.61 9.21
C ASP A 172 4.78 12.12 8.46
N GLU A 173 5.88 12.86 8.47
CA GLU A 173 7.13 12.41 7.88
C GLU A 173 7.66 11.16 8.58
N GLN A 174 8.23 10.27 7.79
CA GLN A 174 8.82 9.00 8.22
C GLN A 174 10.04 8.70 7.36
N ASP A 175 11.01 8.01 7.92
CA ASP A 175 12.19 7.58 7.20
C ASP A 175 12.17 6.06 6.98
N PRO A 176 12.46 5.58 5.75
CA PRO A 176 12.69 4.16 5.51
C PRO A 176 14.05 3.73 6.08
N ASP A 177 14.15 2.49 6.54
CA ASP A 177 15.42 1.88 6.93
C ASP A 177 16.12 1.30 5.69
N ALA A 178 16.51 2.19 4.76
CA ALA A 178 17.04 1.83 3.46
C ALA A 178 18.57 1.81 3.46
N VAL A 179 19.15 0.74 2.90
CA VAL A 179 20.60 0.62 2.69
C VAL A 179 21.08 1.28 1.39
N ALA A 180 20.19 1.42 0.41
CA ALA A 180 20.45 2.15 -0.81
C ALA A 180 20.48 3.67 -0.56
N SER A 181 21.25 4.40 -1.38
CA SER A 181 21.22 5.87 -1.36
C SER A 181 19.80 6.35 -1.69
N THR A 182 19.15 6.96 -0.72
CA THR A 182 17.76 7.39 -0.83
C THR A 182 17.65 8.89 -0.61
N ARG A 183 16.96 9.57 -1.55
CA ARG A 183 16.59 10.98 -1.44
C ARG A 183 15.07 11.06 -1.29
N ILE A 184 14.58 11.82 -0.32
CA ILE A 184 13.14 12.03 -0.09
C ILE A 184 12.84 13.52 -0.26
N THR A 185 11.82 13.83 -1.05
CA THR A 185 11.15 15.14 -1.11
C THR A 185 9.77 14.98 -0.49
N TRP A 186 9.54 15.66 0.62
CA TRP A 186 8.24 15.73 1.28
C TRP A 186 7.45 16.93 0.77
N LEU A 187 6.21 16.71 0.39
CA LEU A 187 5.24 17.74 0.01
C LEU A 187 4.11 17.75 1.03
N HIS A 188 3.94 18.87 1.73
CA HIS A 188 2.93 19.00 2.78
C HIS A 188 1.67 19.68 2.24
N ARG A 189 0.52 19.04 2.40
CA ARG A 189 -0.76 19.61 1.97
C ARG A 189 -1.25 20.77 2.84
N LEU A 190 -0.85 20.80 4.11
CA LEU A 190 -1.19 21.88 5.08
C LEU A 190 -2.70 22.21 5.10
N GLY A 191 -3.55 21.16 5.13
CA GLY A 191 -4.99 21.29 5.15
C GLY A 191 -5.67 21.32 3.79
N ALA A 192 -4.91 21.35 2.67
CA ALA A 192 -5.49 21.16 1.34
C ALA A 192 -6.02 19.71 1.17
N PRO A 193 -7.10 19.52 0.39
CA PRO A 193 -7.67 18.21 0.17
C PRO A 193 -6.70 17.27 -0.56
N ALA A 194 -6.61 16.01 -0.10
CA ALA A 194 -5.83 14.97 -0.78
C ALA A 194 -6.33 14.71 -2.22
N GLY A 195 -5.43 14.27 -3.11
CA GLY A 195 -5.74 13.88 -4.48
C GLY A 195 -5.82 15.04 -5.47
N ASP A 196 -5.15 16.17 -5.19
CA ASP A 196 -4.83 17.19 -6.16
C ASP A 196 -3.48 16.84 -6.81
N PRO A 197 -3.39 16.68 -8.15
CA PRO A 197 -2.14 16.29 -8.80
C PRO A 197 -1.11 17.41 -8.89
N SER A 198 -1.45 18.66 -8.60
CA SER A 198 -0.65 19.83 -8.95
C SER A 198 0.73 19.84 -8.31
N ALA A 199 0.83 19.59 -7.03
CA ALA A 199 2.10 19.62 -6.29
C ALA A 199 3.02 18.47 -6.74
N LEU A 200 2.51 17.24 -6.72
CA LEU A 200 3.28 16.07 -7.16
C LEU A 200 3.70 16.17 -8.63
N ALA A 201 2.81 16.65 -9.52
CA ALA A 201 3.13 16.82 -10.93
C ALA A 201 4.19 17.90 -11.17
N ALA A 202 4.13 19.02 -10.45
CA ALA A 202 5.13 20.09 -10.55
C ALA A 202 6.51 19.62 -10.11
N GLU A 203 6.61 18.99 -8.93
CA GLU A 203 7.87 18.44 -8.42
C GLU A 203 8.43 17.35 -9.37
N THR A 204 7.56 16.47 -9.89
CA THR A 204 7.94 15.44 -10.85
C THR A 204 8.46 16.02 -12.17
N ALA A 205 7.93 17.16 -12.61
CA ALA A 205 8.39 17.81 -13.84
C ALA A 205 9.80 18.40 -13.73
N GLU A 206 10.20 18.81 -12.53
CA GLU A 206 11.46 19.51 -12.29
C GLU A 206 12.59 18.58 -11.77
N ILE A 207 12.24 17.38 -11.23
CA ILE A 207 13.24 16.49 -10.66
C ILE A 207 14.32 16.09 -11.67
N GLU A 208 15.58 16.10 -11.26
CA GLU A 208 16.68 15.58 -12.07
C GLU A 208 16.64 14.04 -12.09
N LEU A 209 16.50 13.46 -13.29
CA LEU A 209 16.55 12.01 -13.48
C LEU A 209 17.98 11.56 -13.68
N PRO A 210 18.48 10.57 -12.92
CA PRO A 210 19.83 10.04 -13.09
C PRO A 210 20.03 9.42 -14.48
N PRO A 211 21.29 9.32 -14.96
CA PRO A 211 21.59 8.58 -16.18
C PRO A 211 21.30 7.08 -16.02
N GLY A 212 21.09 6.40 -17.14
CA GLY A 212 20.77 4.97 -17.16
C GLY A 212 19.29 4.69 -17.24
N ARG A 213 18.92 3.41 -17.09
CA ARG A 213 17.55 2.96 -17.17
C ARG A 213 16.85 3.10 -15.82
N GLY A 214 15.92 4.03 -15.69
CA GLY A 214 15.11 4.18 -14.50
C GLY A 214 13.84 3.34 -14.50
N HIS A 215 13.23 3.18 -13.31
CA HIS A 215 11.87 2.67 -13.18
C HIS A 215 11.08 3.51 -12.15
N ALA A 216 9.90 3.99 -12.55
CA ALA A 216 9.04 4.80 -11.72
C ALA A 216 7.83 4.00 -11.20
N TYR A 217 7.53 4.13 -9.91
CA TYR A 217 6.40 3.54 -9.21
C TYR A 217 5.45 4.66 -8.79
N LEU A 218 4.22 4.64 -9.31
CA LEU A 218 3.24 5.71 -9.16
C LEU A 218 2.04 5.19 -8.39
N PHE A 219 1.90 5.60 -7.13
CA PHE A 219 0.90 5.07 -6.22
C PHE A 219 0.05 6.19 -5.62
N GLY A 220 -1.20 5.92 -5.30
CA GLY A 220 -2.08 6.87 -4.62
C GLY A 220 -3.43 7.09 -5.31
N GLU A 221 -3.90 8.34 -5.36
CA GLU A 221 -5.17 8.69 -6.00
C GLU A 221 -5.16 8.49 -7.52
N ALA A 222 -6.27 8.00 -8.08
CA ALA A 222 -6.35 7.59 -9.48
C ALA A 222 -6.03 8.69 -10.51
N LYS A 223 -6.50 9.92 -10.28
CA LYS A 223 -6.22 11.04 -11.19
C LYS A 223 -4.78 11.53 -11.05
N VAL A 224 -4.24 11.52 -9.84
CA VAL A 224 -2.84 11.81 -9.55
C VAL A 224 -1.94 10.84 -10.30
N VAL A 225 -2.17 9.55 -10.15
CA VAL A 225 -1.42 8.49 -10.86
C VAL A 225 -1.48 8.68 -12.38
N SER A 226 -2.65 9.01 -12.93
CA SER A 226 -2.79 9.30 -14.37
C SER A 226 -1.95 10.50 -14.81
N ARG A 227 -2.00 11.60 -14.04
CA ARG A 227 -1.23 12.81 -14.37
C ARG A 227 0.27 12.60 -14.28
N LEU A 228 0.74 11.88 -13.26
CA LEU A 228 2.16 11.53 -13.10
C LEU A 228 2.70 10.69 -14.26
N ARG A 229 1.90 9.74 -14.78
CA ARG A 229 2.26 9.00 -16.00
C ARG A 229 2.49 9.90 -17.20
N GLU A 230 1.60 10.88 -17.42
CA GLU A 230 1.72 11.85 -18.51
C GLU A 230 3.02 12.66 -18.35
N VAL A 231 3.26 13.23 -17.16
CA VAL A 231 4.46 14.03 -16.88
C VAL A 231 5.75 13.22 -17.14
N LEU A 232 5.82 11.99 -16.66
CA LEU A 232 7.02 11.17 -16.87
C LEU A 232 7.18 10.71 -18.32
N ALA A 233 6.08 10.47 -19.05
CA ALA A 233 6.12 10.18 -20.48
C ALA A 233 6.64 11.41 -21.28
N GLU A 234 6.19 12.63 -20.95
CA GLU A 234 6.71 13.89 -21.52
C GLU A 234 8.22 14.06 -21.24
N ARG A 235 8.72 13.49 -20.16
CA ARG A 235 10.14 13.47 -19.79
C ARG A 235 10.92 12.28 -20.36
N GLY A 236 10.30 11.46 -21.19
CA GLY A 236 10.94 10.39 -21.95
C GLY A 236 10.97 9.02 -21.28
N LEU A 237 10.26 8.80 -20.16
CA LEU A 237 10.10 7.45 -19.61
C LEU A 237 9.11 6.64 -20.44
N GLY A 238 9.53 5.45 -20.87
CA GLY A 238 8.66 4.50 -21.57
C GLY A 238 7.60 3.87 -20.63
N GLN A 239 6.53 3.33 -21.21
CA GLN A 239 5.48 2.66 -20.43
C GLN A 239 6.03 1.45 -19.64
N ASP A 240 6.99 0.75 -20.18
CA ASP A 240 7.70 -0.38 -19.55
C ASP A 240 8.63 0.04 -18.39
N GLN A 241 8.86 1.34 -18.23
CA GLN A 241 9.61 1.94 -17.13
C GLN A 241 8.68 2.53 -16.04
N MET A 242 7.39 2.30 -16.12
CA MET A 242 6.42 2.83 -15.17
C MET A 242 5.51 1.75 -14.62
N SER A 243 5.32 1.72 -13.32
CA SER A 243 4.40 0.84 -12.59
C SER A 243 3.32 1.66 -11.88
N PRO A 244 2.27 2.11 -12.60
CA PRO A 244 1.18 2.87 -12.00
C PRO A 244 0.19 1.95 -11.29
N LYS A 245 -0.27 2.33 -10.10
CA LYS A 245 -1.33 1.65 -9.35
C LYS A 245 -2.13 2.64 -8.53
N ALA A 246 -3.39 2.85 -8.89
CA ALA A 246 -4.30 3.61 -8.07
C ALA A 246 -4.69 2.80 -6.83
N TYR A 247 -4.52 3.37 -5.65
CA TYR A 247 -4.92 2.80 -4.37
C TYR A 247 -6.32 3.24 -3.97
N TRP A 248 -6.69 4.45 -4.35
CA TRP A 248 -8.00 5.03 -4.07
C TRP A 248 -8.44 6.03 -5.16
N GLY A 249 -9.66 6.49 -5.07
CA GLY A 249 -10.20 7.53 -5.97
C GLY A 249 -11.21 8.39 -5.24
N ARG A 250 -11.07 9.70 -5.37
CA ARG A 250 -11.96 10.67 -4.73
C ARG A 250 -13.42 10.38 -5.07
N GLY A 251 -14.27 10.26 -4.06
CA GLY A 251 -15.71 10.00 -4.22
C GLY A 251 -16.07 8.57 -4.65
N ARG A 252 -15.13 7.64 -4.67
CA ARG A 252 -15.35 6.23 -5.05
C ARG A 252 -14.90 5.29 -3.93
N ALA A 253 -15.84 4.89 -3.10
CA ALA A 253 -15.59 3.80 -2.16
C ALA A 253 -15.45 2.46 -2.92
N ASN A 254 -14.44 1.66 -2.61
CA ASN A 254 -14.19 0.33 -3.19
C ASN A 254 -14.07 0.29 -4.73
N ALA A 255 -13.62 1.34 -5.37
CA ALA A 255 -13.35 1.26 -6.79
C ALA A 255 -12.32 0.14 -7.05
N SER A 256 -12.65 -0.75 -7.99
CA SER A 256 -11.70 -1.75 -8.48
C SER A 256 -10.62 -1.02 -9.27
N HIS A 257 -9.55 -0.64 -8.62
CA HIS A 257 -8.37 -0.07 -9.26
C HIS A 257 -7.47 -1.24 -9.66
N GLY A 258 -7.74 -1.81 -10.85
CA GLY A 258 -6.93 -2.90 -11.41
C GLY A 258 -5.50 -2.45 -11.63
N GLU A 259 -4.53 -3.32 -11.35
CA GLU A 259 -3.20 -3.19 -11.95
C GLU A 259 -3.36 -3.24 -13.47
N PRO A 260 -2.65 -2.38 -14.24
CA PRO A 260 -2.70 -2.49 -15.69
C PRO A 260 -2.32 -3.90 -16.12
N ALA A 261 -3.05 -4.44 -17.10
CA ALA A 261 -2.65 -5.69 -17.73
C ALA A 261 -1.22 -5.49 -18.27
N ARG A 262 -0.29 -6.35 -17.87
CA ARG A 262 0.95 -6.48 -18.62
C ARG A 262 0.54 -7.12 -19.94
N ASP A 263 0.68 -6.40 -21.04
CA ASP A 263 0.64 -7.00 -22.36
C ASP A 263 1.71 -8.09 -22.39
N ALA A 264 1.28 -9.28 -22.79
CA ALA A 264 2.08 -10.50 -22.83
C ALA A 264 3.16 -10.40 -23.91
#